data_b2a45e1927267e5bc7687e040813dc99
#
_entry.id   b2a45e1927267e5bc7687e040813dc99
#
_cell.length_a   1.000
_cell.length_b   1.000
_cell.length_c   1.000
_cell.angle_alpha   90.00
_cell.angle_beta   90.00
_cell.angle_gamma   90.00
#
_symmetry.space_group_name_H-M   'P 1'
#
loop_
_entity.id
_entity.type
_entity.pdbx_description
1 polymer ?
#
loop_
_entity_poly.entity_id
_entity_poly.type
_entity_poly.pdbx_seq_one_letter_code
_entity_poly.pdbx_strand_id
1 'polypeptide(L)'
;MILRWQPRRGLTLIELLVVLAVIGVLVGVLLPAVQKVREAASAARCKNNLHQIGLALHGYLAAFGTFPPGGVEWRPPGNATKRQLAWSVYLLPYLEQDGLFRRLDLTTPFDSSQNAAAAATVLPVYLCPTAVRESPLSQGRGACDYGGLIGERIASPNNPPKGAMIYDRAFTVADITDGTSTTIFVGEDTHWLEMQWMNGANLFDQAFAINRRLPFENDLTSDHASGVHVLFGDGSARFLRETLDLPILAALCTRAGGEPAGTID
;
A
#
# COMPACT_ATOMS: atom_id res chain seq x y z
N MET A 1 -36.46 -64.27 -5.44
CA MET A 1 -36.30 -62.86 -5.86
C MET A 1 -35.02 -62.80 -6.73
N ILE A 2 -35.14 -62.81 -8.06
CA ILE A 2 -33.96 -62.90 -8.95
C ILE A 2 -33.60 -61.46 -9.31
N LEU A 3 -32.46 -60.98 -8.81
CA LEU A 3 -31.88 -59.67 -9.21
C LEU A 3 -31.45 -59.75 -10.67
N ARG A 4 -32.17 -59.07 -11.56
CA ARG A 4 -31.74 -58.89 -12.97
C ARG A 4 -30.54 -57.95 -13.00
N TRP A 5 -29.39 -58.48 -13.29
CA TRP A 5 -28.19 -57.70 -13.64
C TRP A 5 -28.45 -57.01 -14.98
N GLN A 6 -28.54 -55.67 -14.96
CA GLN A 6 -28.56 -54.88 -16.17
C GLN A 6 -27.11 -54.73 -16.68
N PRO A 7 -26.80 -55.02 -17.95
CA PRO A 7 -25.46 -54.82 -18.47
C PRO A 7 -25.13 -53.31 -18.45
N ARG A 8 -24.03 -52.94 -17.76
CA ARG A 8 -23.49 -51.59 -17.82
C ARG A 8 -22.96 -51.35 -19.23
N ARG A 9 -23.49 -50.36 -19.93
CA ARG A 9 -22.93 -49.93 -21.23
C ARG A 9 -21.53 -49.38 -20.99
N GLY A 10 -20.52 -49.98 -21.64
CA GLY A 10 -19.16 -49.47 -21.63
C GLY A 10 -19.06 -48.13 -22.38
N LEU A 11 -18.24 -47.25 -21.90
CA LEU A 11 -17.96 -45.96 -22.56
C LEU A 11 -17.13 -46.23 -23.83
N THR A 12 -17.51 -45.63 -24.95
CA THR A 12 -16.72 -45.71 -26.18
C THR A 12 -15.53 -44.74 -26.12
N LEU A 13 -14.45 -45.02 -26.84
CA LEU A 13 -13.26 -44.18 -26.93
C LEU A 13 -13.60 -42.78 -27.48
N ILE A 14 -14.56 -42.71 -28.40
CA ILE A 14 -15.03 -41.44 -28.98
C ILE A 14 -15.77 -40.59 -27.93
N GLU A 15 -16.65 -41.20 -27.13
CA GLU A 15 -17.35 -40.47 -26.03
C GLU A 15 -16.37 -39.90 -25.03
N LEU A 16 -15.33 -40.66 -24.65
CA LEU A 16 -14.30 -40.15 -23.75
C LEU A 16 -13.50 -38.98 -24.36
N LEU A 17 -13.15 -39.12 -25.67
CA LEU A 17 -12.36 -38.09 -26.35
C LEU A 17 -13.12 -36.77 -26.51
N VAL A 18 -14.42 -36.83 -26.82
CA VAL A 18 -15.28 -35.65 -26.95
C VAL A 18 -15.42 -34.95 -25.57
N VAL A 19 -15.62 -35.72 -24.50
CA VAL A 19 -15.72 -35.15 -23.16
C VAL A 19 -14.41 -34.45 -22.76
N LEU A 20 -13.26 -35.07 -23.01
CA LEU A 20 -11.96 -34.45 -22.73
C LEU A 20 -11.73 -33.19 -23.58
N ALA A 21 -12.13 -33.19 -24.83
CA ALA A 21 -12.03 -32.02 -25.70
C ALA A 21 -12.89 -30.85 -25.17
N VAL A 22 -14.13 -31.12 -24.77
CA VAL A 22 -15.05 -30.12 -24.22
C VAL A 22 -14.49 -29.56 -22.91
N ILE A 23 -14.00 -30.42 -21.98
CA ILE A 23 -13.38 -29.99 -20.74
C ILE A 23 -12.14 -29.11 -21.04
N GLY A 24 -11.31 -29.52 -21.98
CA GLY A 24 -10.11 -28.77 -22.40
C GLY A 24 -10.44 -27.36 -22.87
N VAL A 25 -11.48 -27.22 -23.72
CA VAL A 25 -11.95 -25.92 -24.20
C VAL A 25 -12.51 -25.07 -23.05
N LEU A 26 -13.35 -25.65 -22.16
CA LEU A 26 -13.92 -24.94 -21.04
C LEU A 26 -12.85 -24.43 -20.07
N VAL A 27 -11.88 -25.27 -19.69
CA VAL A 27 -10.76 -24.88 -18.82
C VAL A 27 -9.89 -23.81 -19.48
N GLY A 28 -9.62 -23.96 -20.79
CA GLY A 28 -8.83 -23.00 -21.56
C GLY A 28 -9.43 -21.59 -21.59
N VAL A 29 -10.76 -21.46 -21.59
CA VAL A 29 -11.45 -20.17 -21.54
C VAL A 29 -11.61 -19.65 -20.11
N LEU A 30 -11.86 -20.55 -19.13
CA LEU A 30 -12.11 -20.16 -17.74
C LEU A 30 -10.84 -19.66 -17.03
N LEU A 31 -9.67 -20.27 -17.31
CA LEU A 31 -8.43 -19.92 -16.60
C LEU A 31 -8.04 -18.45 -16.73
N PRO A 32 -7.98 -17.85 -17.94
CA PRO A 32 -7.66 -16.44 -18.09
C PRO A 32 -8.75 -15.52 -17.51
N ALA A 33 -10.02 -15.93 -17.56
CA ALA A 33 -11.12 -15.16 -16.99
C ALA A 33 -11.02 -15.10 -15.46
N VAL A 34 -10.72 -16.22 -14.79
CA VAL A 34 -10.55 -16.28 -13.34
C VAL A 34 -9.35 -15.42 -12.89
N GLN A 35 -8.24 -15.43 -13.64
CA GLN A 35 -7.08 -14.58 -13.32
C GLN A 35 -7.41 -13.09 -13.36
N LYS A 36 -8.14 -12.64 -14.40
CA LYS A 36 -8.60 -11.25 -14.52
C LYS A 36 -9.53 -10.84 -13.37
N VAL A 37 -10.45 -11.73 -12.98
CA VAL A 37 -11.36 -11.46 -11.84
C VAL A 37 -10.60 -11.38 -10.53
N ARG A 38 -9.61 -12.25 -10.31
CA ARG A 38 -8.76 -12.20 -9.12
C ARG A 38 -7.98 -10.89 -9.03
N GLU A 39 -7.36 -10.47 -10.13
CA GLU A 39 -6.61 -9.20 -10.18
C GLU A 39 -7.54 -8.01 -9.91
N ALA A 40 -8.71 -7.95 -10.55
CA ALA A 40 -9.69 -6.90 -10.30
C ALA A 40 -10.16 -6.86 -8.83
N ALA A 41 -10.38 -8.04 -8.23
CA ALA A 41 -10.74 -8.13 -6.81
C ALA A 41 -9.61 -7.66 -5.87
N SER A 42 -8.35 -7.99 -6.20
CA SER A 42 -7.18 -7.54 -5.45
C SER A 42 -6.99 -6.03 -5.57
N ALA A 43 -7.09 -5.47 -6.77
CA ALA A 43 -7.05 -4.02 -7.00
C ALA A 43 -8.16 -3.29 -6.23
N ALA A 44 -9.38 -3.82 -6.23
CA ALA A 44 -10.48 -3.24 -5.44
C ALA A 44 -10.19 -3.26 -3.93
N ARG A 45 -9.54 -4.32 -3.42
CA ARG A 45 -9.12 -4.39 -2.01
C ARG A 45 -8.04 -3.38 -1.67
N CYS A 46 -6.99 -3.24 -2.50
CA CYS A 46 -5.94 -2.24 -2.28
C CYS A 46 -6.51 -0.82 -2.28
N LYS A 47 -7.40 -0.51 -3.24
CA LYS A 47 -8.12 0.75 -3.28
C LYS A 47 -8.96 0.98 -2.01
N ASN A 48 -9.66 -0.06 -1.52
CA ASN A 48 -10.45 0.03 -0.30
C ASN A 48 -9.57 0.20 0.95
N ASN A 49 -8.42 -0.46 1.03
CA ASN A 49 -7.44 -0.27 2.11
C ASN A 49 -6.97 1.19 2.16
N LEU A 50 -6.56 1.76 1.02
CA LEU A 50 -6.19 3.17 0.94
C LEU A 50 -7.33 4.11 1.31
N HIS A 51 -8.56 3.78 0.92
CA HIS A 51 -9.73 4.56 1.33
C HIS A 51 -9.95 4.52 2.85
N GLN A 52 -9.78 3.36 3.51
CA GLN A 52 -9.84 3.24 4.97
C GLN A 52 -8.72 4.04 5.64
N ILE A 53 -7.50 4.00 5.10
CA ILE A 53 -6.38 4.84 5.55
C ILE A 53 -6.74 6.33 5.40
N GLY A 54 -7.37 6.72 4.29
CA GLY A 54 -7.84 8.08 4.05
C GLY A 54 -8.87 8.53 5.09
N LEU A 55 -9.86 7.70 5.39
CA LEU A 55 -10.84 7.97 6.45
C LEU A 55 -10.16 8.13 7.81
N ALA A 56 -9.16 7.30 8.12
CA ALA A 56 -8.40 7.39 9.36
C ALA A 56 -7.55 8.68 9.43
N LEU A 57 -6.92 9.10 8.31
CA LEU A 57 -6.21 10.38 8.23
C LEU A 57 -7.14 11.56 8.50
N HIS A 58 -8.34 11.56 7.93
CA HIS A 58 -9.35 12.60 8.17
C HIS A 58 -9.94 12.52 9.59
N GLY A 59 -10.07 11.32 10.17
CA GLY A 59 -10.42 11.14 11.59
C GLY A 59 -9.38 11.79 12.52
N TYR A 60 -8.09 11.57 12.24
CA TYR A 60 -7.00 12.21 12.96
C TYR A 60 -7.03 13.74 12.76
N LEU A 61 -7.18 14.21 11.53
CA LEU A 61 -7.30 15.64 11.21
C LEU A 61 -8.45 16.31 11.98
N ALA A 62 -9.61 15.65 12.04
CA ALA A 62 -10.77 16.18 12.79
C ALA A 62 -10.52 16.27 14.30
N ALA A 63 -9.71 15.35 14.86
CA ALA A 63 -9.40 15.33 16.29
C ALA A 63 -8.29 16.33 16.68
N PHE A 64 -7.28 16.53 15.82
CA PHE A 64 -6.08 17.29 16.15
C PHE A 64 -5.91 18.59 15.33
N GLY A 65 -6.74 18.82 14.32
CA GLY A 65 -6.64 20.00 13.44
C GLY A 65 -5.52 19.93 12.40
N THR A 66 -4.72 18.87 12.41
CA THR A 66 -3.63 18.61 11.46
C THR A 66 -3.63 17.16 11.01
N PHE A 67 -3.04 16.87 9.86
CA PHE A 67 -2.68 15.51 9.52
C PHE A 67 -1.57 14.98 10.44
N PRO A 68 -1.45 13.66 10.64
CA PRO A 68 -0.34 13.13 11.44
C PRO A 68 1.00 13.42 10.76
N PRO A 69 2.10 13.53 11.53
CA PRO A 69 3.43 13.56 10.94
C PRO A 69 3.70 12.25 10.19
N GLY A 70 4.45 12.28 9.10
CA GLY A 70 4.83 11.09 8.37
C GLY A 70 5.58 10.08 9.22
N GLY A 71 6.42 10.57 10.11
CA GLY A 71 7.12 9.77 11.12
C GLY A 71 7.57 10.64 12.28
N VAL A 72 8.00 10.00 13.37
CA VAL A 72 8.50 10.67 14.56
C VAL A 72 9.93 10.22 14.85
N GLU A 73 10.84 11.17 15.00
CA GLU A 73 12.24 10.95 15.34
C GLU A 73 12.96 10.03 14.36
N TRP A 74 13.28 10.56 13.17
CA TRP A 74 14.10 9.81 12.22
C TRP A 74 15.38 9.26 12.87
N ARG A 75 15.68 7.99 12.58
CA ARG A 75 16.84 7.27 13.12
C ARG A 75 17.96 7.23 12.07
N PRO A 76 18.99 8.08 12.20
CA PRO A 76 20.17 7.92 11.37
C PRO A 76 20.88 6.59 11.68
N PRO A 77 21.63 6.02 10.74
CA PRO A 77 22.40 4.81 10.96
C PRO A 77 23.26 4.91 12.23
N GLY A 78 23.20 3.88 13.08
CA GLY A 78 23.93 3.81 14.35
C GLY A 78 23.24 4.45 15.58
N ASN A 79 22.11 5.14 15.41
CA ASN A 79 21.37 5.73 16.55
C ASN A 79 20.11 4.93 16.90
N ALA A 80 20.27 3.85 17.67
CA ALA A 80 19.16 2.97 18.08
C ALA A 80 18.20 3.57 19.13
N THR A 81 18.47 4.76 19.66
CA THR A 81 17.65 5.36 20.73
C THR A 81 16.46 6.16 20.23
N LYS A 82 16.47 6.55 18.96
CA LYS A 82 15.37 7.28 18.32
C LYS A 82 14.14 6.38 18.14
N ARG A 83 12.95 6.91 18.35
CA ARG A 83 11.70 6.15 18.33
C ARG A 83 11.36 5.62 16.94
N GLN A 84 11.57 6.41 15.91
CA GLN A 84 11.28 6.08 14.50
C GLN A 84 9.89 5.47 14.30
N LEU A 85 8.86 6.09 14.89
CA LEU A 85 7.48 5.66 14.75
C LEU A 85 6.89 6.14 13.42
N ALA A 86 6.11 5.30 12.75
CA ALA A 86 5.44 5.62 11.49
C ALA A 86 4.12 6.37 11.69
N TRP A 87 3.68 7.07 10.66
CA TRP A 87 2.36 7.70 10.54
C TRP A 87 1.20 6.72 10.84
N SER A 88 1.34 5.49 10.39
CA SER A 88 0.35 4.41 10.51
C SER A 88 0.03 4.04 11.97
N VAL A 89 0.97 4.25 12.89
CA VAL A 89 0.74 4.05 14.34
C VAL A 89 -0.35 4.99 14.85
N TYR A 90 -0.32 6.25 14.44
CA TYR A 90 -1.26 7.28 14.89
C TYR A 90 -2.67 7.12 14.29
N LEU A 91 -2.81 6.30 13.25
CA LEU A 91 -4.10 5.99 12.64
C LEU A 91 -4.82 4.81 13.29
N LEU A 92 -4.17 4.02 14.12
CA LEU A 92 -4.76 2.81 14.74
C LEU A 92 -6.10 3.08 15.44
N PRO A 93 -6.29 4.16 16.23
CA PRO A 93 -7.58 4.44 16.86
C PRO A 93 -8.71 4.68 15.84
N TYR A 94 -8.39 5.19 14.66
CA TYR A 94 -9.35 5.50 13.59
C TYR A 94 -9.54 4.34 12.60
N LEU A 95 -8.78 3.23 12.79
CA LEU A 95 -8.87 1.99 12.05
C LEU A 95 -9.48 0.85 12.89
N GLU A 96 -10.23 1.20 13.94
CA GLU A 96 -10.81 0.26 14.91
C GLU A 96 -9.76 -0.61 15.64
N GLN A 97 -8.52 -0.13 15.71
CA GLN A 97 -7.39 -0.79 16.37
C GLN A 97 -6.99 -0.12 17.71
N ASP A 98 -7.95 0.48 18.41
CA ASP A 98 -7.73 1.18 19.69
C ASP A 98 -7.14 0.25 20.76
N GLY A 99 -7.58 -1.01 20.80
CA GLY A 99 -7.00 -2.02 21.70
C GLY A 99 -5.55 -2.35 21.41
N LEU A 100 -5.12 -2.28 20.14
CA LEU A 100 -3.71 -2.43 19.76
C LEU A 100 -2.93 -1.18 20.13
N PHE A 101 -3.46 0.01 19.82
CA PHE A 101 -2.84 1.30 20.12
C PHE A 101 -2.49 1.45 21.61
N ARG A 102 -3.40 1.07 22.51
CA ARG A 102 -3.20 1.13 23.97
C ARG A 102 -2.11 0.19 24.49
N ARG A 103 -1.69 -0.81 23.72
CA ARG A 103 -0.59 -1.73 24.09
C ARG A 103 0.78 -1.21 23.65
N LEU A 104 0.83 -0.12 22.89
CA LEU A 104 2.06 0.45 22.39
C LEU A 104 2.66 1.43 23.40
N ASP A 105 3.95 1.33 23.63
CA ASP A 105 4.73 2.36 24.30
C ASP A 105 5.33 3.31 23.24
N LEU A 106 4.67 4.45 23.04
CA LEU A 106 5.10 5.45 22.06
C LEU A 106 6.32 6.28 22.52
N THR A 107 6.83 6.04 23.71
CA THR A 107 8.03 6.70 24.23
C THR A 107 9.30 5.92 23.91
N THR A 108 9.17 4.67 23.49
CA THR A 108 10.27 3.77 23.14
C THR A 108 10.40 3.57 21.61
N PRO A 109 11.56 3.10 21.12
CA PRO A 109 11.74 2.76 19.71
C PRO A 109 10.72 1.75 19.19
N PHE A 110 10.37 1.84 17.87
CA PHE A 110 9.42 0.92 17.23
C PHE A 110 9.82 -0.55 17.36
N ASP A 111 11.13 -0.83 17.45
CA ASP A 111 11.73 -2.16 17.54
C ASP A 111 12.09 -2.58 18.97
N SER A 112 11.66 -1.81 19.97
CA SER A 112 11.89 -2.12 21.38
C SER A 112 11.21 -3.42 21.80
N SER A 113 11.74 -4.07 22.85
CA SER A 113 11.13 -5.28 23.42
C SER A 113 9.73 -5.02 23.97
N GLN A 114 9.45 -3.81 24.45
CA GLN A 114 8.15 -3.37 24.96
C GLN A 114 7.09 -3.39 23.86
N ASN A 115 7.46 -3.02 22.64
CA ASN A 115 6.56 -2.98 21.49
C ASN A 115 6.53 -4.29 20.68
N ALA A 116 7.43 -5.23 20.93
CA ALA A 116 7.63 -6.41 20.07
C ALA A 116 6.36 -7.21 19.81
N ALA A 117 5.58 -7.51 20.85
CA ALA A 117 4.34 -8.29 20.73
C ALA A 117 3.24 -7.53 19.95
N ALA A 118 3.14 -6.23 20.15
CA ALA A 118 2.18 -5.39 19.43
C ALA A 118 2.61 -5.17 17.99
N ALA A 119 3.89 -4.90 17.74
CA ALA A 119 4.47 -4.70 16.41
C ALA A 119 4.36 -5.95 15.53
N ALA A 120 4.33 -7.15 16.10
CA ALA A 120 4.11 -8.41 15.36
C ALA A 120 2.66 -8.61 14.88
N THR A 121 1.73 -7.73 15.25
CA THR A 121 0.34 -7.82 14.80
C THR A 121 0.26 -7.55 13.29
N VAL A 122 -0.33 -8.48 12.54
CA VAL A 122 -0.61 -8.30 11.12
C VAL A 122 -1.90 -7.51 10.96
N LEU A 123 -1.84 -6.39 10.24
CA LEU A 123 -2.96 -5.52 9.96
C LEU A 123 -3.33 -5.60 8.48
N PRO A 124 -4.43 -6.28 8.10
CA PRO A 124 -4.80 -6.48 6.70
C PRO A 124 -4.98 -5.17 5.92
N VAL A 125 -5.37 -4.08 6.59
CA VAL A 125 -5.53 -2.75 5.99
C VAL A 125 -4.21 -2.18 5.45
N TYR A 126 -3.07 -2.63 5.99
CA TYR A 126 -1.74 -2.21 5.53
C TYR A 126 -1.10 -3.18 4.54
N LEU A 127 -1.82 -4.21 4.10
CA LEU A 127 -1.30 -5.21 3.17
C LEU A 127 -2.02 -5.14 1.82
N CYS A 128 -1.24 -5.02 0.75
CA CYS A 128 -1.75 -5.17 -0.60
C CYS A 128 -1.87 -6.67 -0.95
N PRO A 129 -3.05 -7.17 -1.36
CA PRO A 129 -3.24 -8.58 -1.67
C PRO A 129 -2.49 -9.08 -2.91
N THR A 130 -1.99 -8.20 -3.78
CA THR A 130 -1.15 -8.56 -4.92
C THR A 130 0.32 -8.64 -4.58
N ALA A 131 0.75 -8.02 -3.47
CA ALA A 131 2.15 -8.02 -3.08
C ALA A 131 2.67 -9.44 -2.87
N VAL A 132 3.74 -9.78 -3.60
CA VAL A 132 4.40 -11.10 -3.50
C VAL A 132 5.31 -11.09 -2.29
N ARG A 133 4.94 -11.89 -1.28
CA ARG A 133 5.73 -12.03 -0.05
C ARG A 133 5.68 -13.46 0.48
N GLU A 134 6.73 -13.88 1.16
CA GLU A 134 6.79 -15.19 1.83
C GLU A 134 6.04 -15.19 3.16
N SER A 135 5.92 -14.03 3.80
CA SER A 135 5.32 -13.88 5.13
C SER A 135 4.63 -12.51 5.26
N PRO A 136 3.50 -12.42 5.98
CA PRO A 136 2.89 -11.13 6.33
C PRO A 136 3.70 -10.37 7.41
N LEU A 137 4.83 -10.94 7.85
CA LEU A 137 5.77 -10.32 8.77
C LEU A 137 7.06 -9.98 8.03
N SER A 138 7.57 -8.77 8.24
CA SER A 138 8.91 -8.33 7.88
C SER A 138 9.76 -8.27 9.15
N GLN A 139 10.84 -9.03 9.22
CA GLN A 139 11.72 -9.10 10.40
C GLN A 139 10.98 -9.34 11.73
N GLY A 140 9.95 -10.20 11.70
CA GLY A 140 9.13 -10.51 12.88
C GLY A 140 8.08 -9.46 13.26
N ARG A 141 7.87 -8.42 12.47
CA ARG A 141 6.87 -7.35 12.66
C ARG A 141 5.88 -7.33 11.50
N GLY A 142 4.67 -6.85 11.76
CA GLY A 142 3.64 -6.74 10.74
C GLY A 142 4.11 -5.90 9.56
N ALA A 143 4.06 -6.47 8.36
CA ALA A 143 4.44 -5.78 7.13
C ALA A 143 3.45 -4.65 6.78
N CYS A 144 3.93 -3.71 5.95
CA CYS A 144 3.14 -2.62 5.38
C CYS A 144 3.54 -2.45 3.92
N ASP A 145 2.58 -2.33 3.01
CA ASP A 145 2.78 -2.14 1.58
C ASP A 145 2.46 -0.72 1.13
N TYR A 146 2.25 0.16 2.09
CA TYR A 146 1.89 1.55 1.85
C TYR A 146 2.85 2.46 2.60
N GLY A 147 3.54 3.35 1.87
CA GLY A 147 4.47 4.32 2.43
C GLY A 147 3.96 5.75 2.30
N GLY A 148 4.35 6.61 3.23
CA GLY A 148 4.07 8.04 3.17
C GLY A 148 5.04 8.77 2.25
N LEU A 149 4.55 9.74 1.45
CA LEU A 149 5.40 10.51 0.54
C LEU A 149 5.97 11.74 1.24
N ILE A 150 7.31 11.79 1.36
CA ILE A 150 8.04 12.95 1.89
C ILE A 150 8.37 13.98 0.80
N GLY A 151 8.08 13.69 -0.46
CA GLY A 151 8.31 14.58 -1.61
C GLY A 151 8.79 13.85 -2.85
N GLU A 152 9.58 14.55 -3.67
CA GLU A 152 10.12 14.01 -4.91
C GLU A 152 11.58 14.47 -5.12
N ARG A 153 12.33 13.66 -5.89
CA ARG A 153 13.69 13.96 -6.40
C ARG A 153 13.75 13.98 -7.92
N ILE A 154 12.60 13.95 -8.58
CA ILE A 154 12.49 13.93 -10.05
C ILE A 154 12.90 15.26 -10.64
N ALA A 155 12.28 16.35 -10.17
CA ALA A 155 12.50 17.69 -10.68
C ALA A 155 13.67 18.40 -9.99
N SER A 156 13.85 18.17 -8.68
CA SER A 156 14.91 18.81 -7.90
C SER A 156 15.17 18.05 -6.59
N PRO A 157 16.33 18.27 -5.93
CA PRO A 157 16.62 17.65 -4.63
C PRO A 157 15.48 17.87 -3.62
N ASN A 158 15.13 16.82 -2.86
CA ASN A 158 14.10 16.88 -1.81
C ASN A 158 14.69 17.40 -0.47
N ASN A 159 15.33 18.55 -0.50
CA ASN A 159 15.90 19.18 0.67
C ASN A 159 15.71 20.71 0.61
N PRO A 160 14.82 21.29 1.43
CA PRO A 160 13.98 20.63 2.45
C PRO A 160 12.88 19.73 1.85
N PRO A 161 12.34 18.76 2.60
CA PRO A 161 11.30 17.86 2.12
C PRO A 161 10.04 18.59 1.66
N LYS A 162 9.53 18.20 0.47
CA LYS A 162 8.45 18.91 -0.24
C LYS A 162 7.07 18.27 -0.07
N GLY A 163 7.01 17.00 0.34
CA GLY A 163 5.77 16.24 0.47
C GLY A 163 4.93 16.58 1.70
N ALA A 164 3.84 15.86 1.87
CA ALA A 164 2.90 16.06 2.98
C ALA A 164 3.20 15.18 4.20
N MET A 165 3.93 14.07 4.03
CA MET A 165 4.22 13.09 5.08
C MET A 165 5.69 13.21 5.53
N ILE A 166 6.01 14.19 6.37
CA ILE A 166 7.40 14.51 6.76
C ILE A 166 7.63 14.12 8.21
N TYR A 167 8.88 13.76 8.58
CA TYR A 167 9.25 13.51 9.98
C TYR A 167 9.06 14.76 10.84
N ASP A 168 8.56 14.52 12.03
CA ASP A 168 8.42 15.52 13.12
C ASP A 168 7.65 16.77 12.72
N ARG A 169 6.86 16.70 11.64
CA ARG A 169 6.09 17.82 11.13
C ARG A 169 4.69 17.39 10.71
N ALA A 170 3.70 18.02 11.32
CA ALA A 170 2.29 17.91 11.00
C ALA A 170 1.85 19.11 10.13
N PHE A 171 0.91 18.90 9.22
CA PHE A 171 0.38 19.93 8.33
C PHE A 171 -1.13 20.09 8.52
N THR A 172 -1.61 21.32 8.43
CA THR A 172 -3.04 21.63 8.28
C THR A 172 -3.45 21.50 6.81
N VAL A 173 -4.75 21.52 6.54
CA VAL A 173 -5.26 21.58 5.16
C VAL A 173 -4.75 22.84 4.43
N ALA A 174 -4.60 23.96 5.14
CA ALA A 174 -4.11 25.22 4.57
C ALA A 174 -2.64 25.19 4.14
N ASP A 175 -1.84 24.26 4.71
CA ASP A 175 -0.43 24.08 4.32
C ASP A 175 -0.27 23.29 3.00
N ILE A 176 -1.35 22.70 2.48
CA ILE A 176 -1.36 21.94 1.22
C ILE A 176 -1.87 22.85 0.11
N THR A 177 -1.03 23.79 -0.29
CA THR A 177 -1.44 24.86 -1.24
C THR A 177 -1.63 24.37 -2.67
N ASP A 178 -1.03 23.23 -3.05
CA ASP A 178 -1.25 22.61 -4.36
C ASP A 178 -2.61 21.90 -4.44
N GLY A 179 -3.31 21.80 -3.30
CA GLY A 179 -4.61 21.17 -3.15
C GLY A 179 -4.54 19.73 -2.65
N THR A 180 -5.44 19.40 -1.73
CA THR A 180 -5.50 18.04 -1.15
C THR A 180 -5.91 16.97 -2.15
N SER A 181 -6.62 17.34 -3.23
CA SER A 181 -7.02 16.42 -4.31
C SER A 181 -5.92 16.16 -5.35
N THR A 182 -4.81 16.88 -5.27
CA THR A 182 -3.68 16.83 -6.19
C THR A 182 -2.35 16.51 -5.50
N THR A 183 -2.36 16.32 -4.18
CA THR A 183 -1.17 15.94 -3.40
C THR A 183 -1.30 14.51 -2.89
N ILE A 184 -0.37 13.62 -3.26
CA ILE A 184 -0.29 12.25 -2.76
C ILE A 184 0.25 12.26 -1.34
N PHE A 185 -0.46 11.59 -0.42
CA PHE A 185 -0.03 11.40 0.96
C PHE A 185 0.59 10.03 1.17
N VAL A 186 -0.04 8.99 0.62
CA VAL A 186 0.37 7.59 0.79
C VAL A 186 0.29 6.87 -0.55
N GLY A 187 1.24 6.01 -0.83
CA GLY A 187 1.24 5.19 -2.04
C GLY A 187 1.72 3.77 -1.80
N GLU A 188 1.43 2.88 -2.74
CA GLU A 188 1.94 1.51 -2.71
C GLU A 188 3.46 1.50 -2.89
N ASP A 189 4.14 0.76 -2.01
CA ASP A 189 5.51 0.32 -2.14
C ASP A 189 5.61 -1.12 -1.65
N THR A 190 5.43 -2.07 -2.56
CA THR A 190 5.38 -3.51 -2.25
C THR A 190 6.75 -4.19 -2.31
N HIS A 191 7.80 -3.46 -2.69
CA HIS A 191 9.14 -4.02 -2.94
C HIS A 191 10.18 -3.68 -1.88
N TRP A 192 9.90 -2.73 -0.99
CA TRP A 192 10.84 -2.39 0.07
C TRP A 192 10.81 -3.42 1.21
N LEU A 193 11.93 -4.06 1.45
CA LEU A 193 12.05 -5.20 2.36
C LEU A 193 11.81 -4.89 3.85
N GLU A 194 11.98 -3.63 4.24
CA GLU A 194 11.86 -3.19 5.64
C GLU A 194 10.54 -2.50 5.97
N MET A 195 9.58 -2.54 5.06
CA MET A 195 8.26 -1.95 5.25
C MET A 195 7.50 -2.67 6.37
N GLN A 196 7.38 -2.00 7.49
CA GLN A 196 6.65 -2.46 8.68
C GLN A 196 5.70 -1.34 9.10
N TRP A 197 4.47 -1.68 9.49
CA TRP A 197 3.48 -0.63 9.80
C TRP A 197 3.89 0.28 10.97
N MET A 198 4.77 -0.18 11.88
CA MET A 198 5.22 0.62 13.01
C MET A 198 6.52 1.38 12.74
N ASN A 199 7.28 1.01 11.71
CA ASN A 199 8.59 1.57 11.41
C ASN A 199 8.46 2.87 10.60
N GLY A 200 8.95 3.98 11.13
CA GLY A 200 8.98 5.27 10.44
C GLY A 200 9.82 5.29 9.17
N ALA A 201 10.68 4.30 8.91
CA ALA A 201 11.32 4.13 7.60
C ALA A 201 10.33 3.85 6.45
N ASN A 202 9.04 3.68 6.77
CA ASN A 202 7.94 3.58 5.84
C ASN A 202 7.56 4.95 5.23
N LEU A 203 8.57 5.68 4.78
CA LEU A 203 8.47 6.97 4.12
C LEU A 203 9.47 7.02 2.97
N PHE A 204 9.07 7.58 1.85
CA PHE A 204 9.95 7.71 0.70
C PHE A 204 9.71 9.01 -0.09
N ASP A 205 10.69 9.40 -0.86
CA ASP A 205 10.58 10.44 -1.88
C ASP A 205 10.62 9.82 -3.28
N GLN A 206 9.72 10.22 -4.15
CA GLN A 206 9.64 9.71 -5.50
C GLN A 206 10.82 10.21 -6.33
N ALA A 207 11.62 9.29 -6.88
CA ALA A 207 12.80 9.62 -7.64
C ALA A 207 12.71 9.22 -9.11
N PHE A 208 11.96 8.17 -9.42
CA PHE A 208 11.89 7.55 -10.75
C PHE A 208 10.44 7.36 -11.19
N ALA A 209 10.26 6.82 -12.40
CA ALA A 209 8.95 6.43 -12.90
C ALA A 209 8.36 5.31 -12.01
N ILE A 210 7.04 5.29 -11.90
CA ILE A 210 6.29 4.24 -11.21
C ILE A 210 6.75 2.85 -11.69
N ASN A 211 6.90 1.90 -10.76
CA ASN A 211 7.35 0.52 -11.01
C ASN A 211 8.78 0.39 -11.57
N ARG A 212 9.64 1.40 -11.40
CA ARG A 212 11.04 1.32 -11.87
C ARG A 212 11.87 0.26 -11.13
N ARG A 213 11.55 -0.01 -9.86
CA ARG A 213 12.12 -1.10 -9.02
C ARG A 213 13.65 -1.12 -9.02
N LEU A 214 14.27 0.00 -8.69
CA LEU A 214 15.73 0.06 -8.57
C LEU A 214 16.18 -0.50 -7.22
N PRO A 215 17.32 -1.20 -7.16
CA PRO A 215 17.90 -1.64 -5.90
C PRO A 215 18.16 -0.46 -4.97
N PHE A 216 17.81 -0.61 -3.69
CA PHE A 216 18.04 0.39 -2.62
C PHE A 216 17.29 1.73 -2.79
N GLU A 217 16.29 1.78 -3.66
CA GLU A 217 15.39 2.92 -3.82
C GLU A 217 13.97 2.54 -3.43
N ASN A 218 13.35 3.42 -2.63
CA ASN A 218 11.93 3.38 -2.32
C ASN A 218 11.23 4.34 -3.27
N ASP A 219 10.30 3.84 -4.03
CA ASP A 219 9.47 4.58 -4.96
C ASP A 219 8.06 3.97 -4.99
N LEU A 220 7.14 4.61 -5.66
CA LEU A 220 5.83 4.03 -5.94
C LEU A 220 6.01 2.76 -6.76
N THR A 221 5.81 1.61 -6.11
CA THR A 221 5.92 0.28 -6.72
C THR A 221 4.77 -0.62 -6.30
N SER A 222 4.30 -1.44 -7.23
CA SER A 222 3.23 -2.40 -6.99
C SER A 222 3.35 -3.62 -7.89
N ASP A 223 2.74 -4.73 -7.47
CA ASP A 223 2.57 -5.93 -8.29
C ASP A 223 1.24 -5.90 -9.09
N HIS A 224 0.50 -4.80 -9.04
CA HIS A 224 -0.63 -4.55 -9.94
C HIS A 224 -0.16 -4.33 -11.37
N ALA A 225 -0.95 -4.79 -12.34
CA ALA A 225 -0.64 -4.58 -13.75
C ALA A 225 -0.67 -3.09 -14.10
N SER A 226 0.45 -2.58 -14.65
CA SER A 226 0.59 -1.26 -15.27
C SER A 226 0.47 -0.03 -14.38
N GLY A 227 0.61 -0.17 -13.04
CA GLY A 227 0.58 1.01 -12.18
C GLY A 227 0.45 0.72 -10.69
N VAL A 228 0.13 1.74 -9.91
CA VAL A 228 0.02 1.71 -8.45
C VAL A 228 -1.23 2.41 -7.96
N HIS A 229 -1.72 2.02 -6.79
CA HIS A 229 -2.75 2.79 -6.09
C HIS A 229 -2.09 3.79 -5.15
N VAL A 230 -2.64 5.00 -5.12
CA VAL A 230 -2.21 6.08 -4.23
C VAL A 230 -3.40 6.69 -3.52
N LEU A 231 -3.14 7.29 -2.36
CA LEU A 231 -4.09 8.04 -1.56
C LEU A 231 -3.73 9.53 -1.62
N PHE A 232 -4.69 10.33 -2.03
CA PHE A 232 -4.58 11.78 -2.01
C PHE A 232 -5.02 12.37 -0.66
N GLY A 233 -4.59 13.59 -0.39
CA GLY A 233 -4.92 14.30 0.84
C GLY A 233 -6.40 14.55 1.07
N ASP A 234 -7.24 14.51 0.02
CA ASP A 234 -8.71 14.59 0.11
C ASP A 234 -9.38 13.26 0.50
N GLY A 235 -8.59 12.19 0.72
CA GLY A 235 -9.08 10.84 1.05
C GLY A 235 -9.47 10.02 -0.18
N SER A 236 -9.32 10.53 -1.40
CA SER A 236 -9.57 9.76 -2.63
C SER A 236 -8.43 8.80 -2.92
N ALA A 237 -8.76 7.52 -3.18
CA ALA A 237 -7.81 6.53 -3.65
C ALA A 237 -7.91 6.38 -5.16
N ARG A 238 -6.80 6.58 -5.88
CA ARG A 238 -6.73 6.53 -7.35
C ARG A 238 -5.65 5.59 -7.82
N PHE A 239 -5.80 5.11 -9.06
CA PHE A 239 -4.79 4.30 -9.72
C PHE A 239 -3.97 5.21 -10.66
N LEU A 240 -2.66 5.22 -10.49
CA LEU A 240 -1.73 5.92 -11.37
C LEU A 240 -1.04 4.91 -12.27
N ARG A 241 -1.05 5.19 -13.57
CA ARG A 241 -0.39 4.33 -14.56
C ARG A 241 1.12 4.55 -14.54
N GLU A 242 1.89 3.51 -14.78
CA GLU A 242 3.36 3.59 -14.92
C GLU A 242 3.83 4.45 -16.11
N THR A 243 2.92 4.75 -17.04
CA THR A 243 3.15 5.63 -18.18
C THR A 243 2.93 7.12 -17.87
N LEU A 244 2.59 7.46 -16.61
CA LEU A 244 2.38 8.84 -16.19
C LEU A 244 3.67 9.66 -16.38
N ASP A 245 3.52 10.84 -16.97
CA ASP A 245 4.66 11.74 -17.21
C ASP A 245 5.35 12.14 -15.91
N LEU A 246 6.68 12.08 -15.89
CA LEU A 246 7.49 12.39 -14.70
C LEU A 246 7.24 13.78 -14.12
N PRO A 247 7.08 14.87 -14.90
CA PRO A 247 6.74 16.19 -14.35
C PRO A 247 5.39 16.20 -13.62
N ILE A 248 4.40 15.47 -14.14
CA ILE A 248 3.09 15.34 -13.49
C ILE A 248 3.23 14.55 -12.18
N LEU A 249 3.95 13.43 -12.22
CA LEU A 249 4.23 12.63 -11.03
C LEU A 249 4.96 13.46 -9.95
N ALA A 250 5.96 14.25 -10.34
CA ALA A 250 6.68 15.13 -9.44
C ALA A 250 5.75 16.15 -8.75
N ALA A 251 4.89 16.82 -9.53
CA ALA A 251 3.91 17.78 -9.03
C ALA A 251 2.93 17.15 -8.03
N LEU A 252 2.50 15.90 -8.25
CA LEU A 252 1.61 15.19 -7.32
C LEU A 252 2.29 14.80 -5.99
N CYS A 253 3.61 14.78 -5.92
CA CYS A 253 4.38 14.44 -4.74
C CYS A 253 4.73 15.66 -3.86
N THR A 254 4.36 16.87 -4.26
CA THR A 254 4.59 18.11 -3.50
C THR A 254 3.31 18.62 -2.87
N ARG A 255 3.41 19.29 -1.72
CA ARG A 255 2.27 19.94 -1.03
C ARG A 255 2.12 21.42 -1.35
N ALA A 256 3.19 22.06 -1.83
CA ALA A 256 3.29 23.51 -2.01
C ALA A 256 4.36 23.85 -3.07
N GLY A 257 4.41 23.09 -4.16
CA GLY A 257 5.33 23.30 -5.29
C GLY A 257 4.87 24.41 -6.22
N GLY A 258 3.54 24.63 -6.31
CA GLY A 258 2.92 25.61 -7.19
C GLY A 258 2.89 25.19 -8.67
N GLU A 259 3.24 23.94 -8.98
CA GLU A 259 3.13 23.40 -10.32
C GLU A 259 1.67 23.12 -10.67
N PRO A 260 1.24 23.39 -11.92
CA PRO A 260 -0.09 23.00 -12.34
C PRO A 260 -0.21 21.47 -12.35
N ALA A 261 -1.16 20.94 -11.57
CA ALA A 261 -1.48 19.52 -11.65
C ALA A 261 -2.02 19.23 -13.05
N GLY A 262 -1.26 18.48 -13.83
CA GLY A 262 -1.73 17.95 -15.11
C GLY A 262 -2.92 17.00 -14.91
N THR A 263 -3.64 16.68 -16.01
CA THR A 263 -4.71 15.69 -15.98
C THR A 263 -4.13 14.31 -15.64
N ILE A 264 -4.69 13.69 -14.61
CA ILE A 264 -4.39 12.32 -14.20
C ILE A 264 -5.46 11.45 -14.87
N ASP A 265 -5.26 11.08 -16.13
CA ASP A 265 -6.13 10.15 -16.86
C ASP A 265 -5.45 8.80 -17.08
#